data_e3fbdb7b57df86a0e67ee58b68beba2a
#
_entry.id   e3fbdb7b57df86a0e67ee58b68beba2a
#
_cell.length_a   1.000
_cell.length_b   1.000
_cell.length_c   1.000
_cell.angle_alpha   90.00
_cell.angle_beta   90.00
_cell.angle_gamma   90.00
#
_symmetry.space_group_name_H-M   'P 1'
#
loop_
_entity.id
_entity.type
_entity.pdbx_description
1 polymer ?
#
loop_
_entity_poly.entity_id
_entity_poly.type
_entity_poly.pdbx_seq_one_letter_code
_entity_poly.pdbx_strand_id
1 'polypeptide(L)'
;MRYILNPYIALRSWMLVPYAYYIKGERNAKGLTAEEFAFLTECDGRSELPDEAESPLARKFLADGFIRRAESSDVLSDWSRPRLCPNRYFPAMNWMITGKCNYNCIHCFNAADNAPLMSEWSMDEADRLLDQARDCGINAFTITGGEPMLHKSFFEILEGIYARGMYVEELNTNGYFIDRQALDRMKAIGCVPLMKISFDGLGYHDWMRAHQGAEETALRAIRLCVENGFPVKVQTNMNRRNRDSMLKTAERLDGMGVAEMRIIRTTEAPRWVQNAGDACLTFEEYYDEALLLWQKYAQGEHTMDLTIWQFGTLYPRSRFYTLTAVNSCAGEYRSSAPVCKGNRGMVAVAANGNVFPCHQMSGYYEQHGDILGNAKREPLSQLLSGGPYLDEVCTTLGTLREKNTKCAGCAYFELCNGGCRAVALALTGDKLGVDPSKCLFWERGYHKKIEALLPQYHTVYTGL
;
A
#
# COMPACT_ATOMS: atom_id res chain seq x y z
N MET A 1 8.04 -19.17 37.81
CA MET A 1 6.68 -18.87 37.27
C MET A 1 6.63 -19.21 35.79
N ARG A 2 5.48 -19.62 35.24
CA ARG A 2 5.34 -19.83 33.77
C ARG A 2 4.54 -18.72 33.15
N TYR A 3 5.01 -18.19 32.04
CA TYR A 3 4.35 -17.17 31.25
C TYR A 3 4.11 -17.65 29.83
N ILE A 4 3.08 -17.09 29.18
CA ILE A 4 2.77 -17.35 27.79
C ILE A 4 2.52 -16.02 27.07
N LEU A 5 2.99 -15.92 25.83
CA LEU A 5 2.67 -14.78 24.97
C LEU A 5 1.16 -14.66 24.75
N ASN A 6 0.64 -13.46 24.84
CA ASN A 6 -0.73 -13.19 24.45
C ASN A 6 -0.93 -13.50 22.96
N PRO A 7 -2.09 -14.04 22.54
CA PRO A 7 -2.29 -14.56 21.18
C PRO A 7 -2.25 -13.50 20.09
N TYR A 8 -2.20 -12.21 20.45
CA TYR A 8 -2.02 -11.11 19.51
C TYR A 8 -0.57 -10.61 19.40
N ILE A 9 0.39 -11.26 20.07
CA ILE A 9 1.82 -10.95 19.99
C ILE A 9 2.54 -12.09 19.25
N ALA A 10 3.38 -11.76 18.28
CA ALA A 10 4.23 -12.71 17.56
C ALA A 10 5.66 -12.22 17.48
N LEU A 11 6.62 -13.11 17.75
CA LEU A 11 8.04 -12.79 17.68
C LEU A 11 8.62 -13.16 16.32
N ARG A 12 9.47 -12.29 15.78
CA ARG A 12 10.12 -12.48 14.46
C ARG A 12 11.55 -11.99 14.50
N SER A 13 12.38 -12.60 13.66
CA SER A 13 13.77 -12.21 13.44
C SER A 13 14.06 -12.23 11.95
N TRP A 14 14.66 -11.16 11.42
CA TRP A 14 15.09 -11.05 10.02
C TRP A 14 16.56 -10.68 9.95
N MET A 15 17.17 -10.80 8.78
CA MET A 15 18.60 -10.55 8.55
C MET A 15 19.11 -9.20 9.11
N LEU A 16 18.33 -8.13 8.98
CA LEU A 16 18.74 -6.78 9.46
C LEU A 16 17.85 -6.25 10.59
N VAL A 17 16.89 -7.05 11.04
CA VAL A 17 16.00 -6.76 12.16
C VAL A 17 15.90 -8.02 13.02
N PRO A 18 16.96 -8.34 13.80
CA PRO A 18 17.09 -9.64 14.46
C PRO A 18 16.15 -9.84 15.64
N TYR A 19 15.60 -8.77 16.21
CA TYR A 19 14.76 -8.83 17.41
C TYR A 19 13.53 -7.94 17.22
N ALA A 20 12.38 -8.57 16.95
CA ALA A 20 11.16 -7.84 16.69
C ALA A 20 9.89 -8.59 17.10
N TYR A 21 8.79 -7.86 17.21
CA TYR A 21 7.48 -8.42 17.43
C TYR A 21 6.44 -7.75 16.52
N TYR A 22 5.37 -8.48 16.23
CA TYR A 22 4.13 -7.94 15.67
C TYR A 22 3.04 -7.90 16.73
N ILE A 23 2.16 -6.91 16.60
CA ILE A 23 0.81 -6.96 17.16
C ILE A 23 -0.14 -7.39 16.04
N LYS A 24 -1.02 -8.35 16.33
CA LYS A 24 -1.96 -8.89 15.33
C LYS A 24 -2.85 -7.77 14.77
N GLY A 25 -2.92 -7.69 13.45
CA GLY A 25 -3.62 -6.62 12.74
C GLY A 25 -2.80 -5.35 12.49
N GLU A 26 -1.57 -5.24 13.05
CA GLU A 26 -0.65 -4.17 12.70
C GLU A 26 0.30 -4.64 11.58
N ARG A 27 0.56 -3.72 10.64
CA ARG A 27 1.41 -4.00 9.48
C ARG A 27 2.87 -4.15 9.83
N ASN A 28 3.38 -3.21 10.64
CA ASN A 28 4.81 -3.06 10.88
C ASN A 28 5.24 -3.77 12.17
N ALA A 29 6.34 -4.51 12.07
CA ALA A 29 7.01 -5.02 13.27
C ALA A 29 7.67 -3.87 14.05
N LYS A 30 7.79 -4.06 15.36
CA LYS A 30 8.46 -3.14 16.29
C LYS A 30 9.70 -3.83 16.86
N GLY A 31 10.78 -3.05 17.07
CA GLY A 31 12.05 -3.55 17.58
C GLY A 31 12.00 -3.90 19.08
N LEU A 32 12.80 -4.89 19.43
CA LEU A 32 13.11 -5.29 20.80
C LEU A 32 14.63 -5.25 21.02
N THR A 33 15.06 -5.22 22.26
CA THR A 33 16.46 -5.55 22.60
C THR A 33 16.68 -7.07 22.51
N ALA A 34 17.93 -7.51 22.42
CA ALA A 34 18.27 -8.92 22.42
C ALA A 34 17.76 -9.63 23.70
N GLU A 35 17.88 -8.97 24.86
CA GLU A 35 17.46 -9.46 26.16
C GLU A 35 15.92 -9.61 26.22
N GLU A 36 15.19 -8.60 25.76
CA GLU A 36 13.71 -8.64 25.68
C GLU A 36 13.22 -9.76 24.77
N PHE A 37 13.85 -9.91 23.60
CA PHE A 37 13.49 -10.95 22.63
C PHE A 37 13.76 -12.35 23.22
N ALA A 38 14.91 -12.56 23.85
CA ALA A 38 15.24 -13.81 24.49
C ALA A 38 14.23 -14.16 25.60
N PHE A 39 13.94 -13.21 26.51
CA PHE A 39 12.95 -13.41 27.56
C PHE A 39 11.57 -13.78 26.99
N LEU A 40 11.08 -13.04 26.00
CA LEU A 40 9.77 -13.30 25.38
C LEU A 40 9.74 -14.65 24.63
N THR A 41 10.86 -15.11 24.10
CA THR A 41 10.96 -16.42 23.44
C THR A 41 10.73 -17.56 24.42
N GLU A 42 11.16 -17.41 25.66
CA GLU A 42 10.94 -18.40 26.74
C GLU A 42 9.52 -18.33 27.33
N CYS A 43 8.71 -17.31 26.96
CA CYS A 43 7.32 -17.21 27.39
C CYS A 43 6.40 -18.12 26.53
N ASP A 44 6.63 -19.40 26.58
CA ASP A 44 5.98 -20.47 25.77
C ASP A 44 4.87 -21.23 26.53
N GLY A 45 4.64 -20.90 27.80
CA GLY A 45 3.71 -21.58 28.71
C GLY A 45 4.29 -22.78 29.40
N ARG A 46 5.55 -23.17 29.13
CA ARG A 46 6.21 -24.37 29.63
C ARG A 46 7.46 -24.07 30.45
N SER A 47 8.26 -23.13 29.97
CA SER A 47 9.52 -22.74 30.61
C SER A 47 9.27 -22.06 31.95
N GLU A 48 10.13 -22.42 32.95
CA GLU A 48 10.09 -21.75 34.26
C GLU A 48 10.99 -20.54 34.27
N LEU A 49 10.40 -19.39 34.55
CA LEU A 49 11.03 -18.06 34.56
C LEU A 49 10.90 -17.42 35.94
N PRO A 50 11.80 -16.49 36.31
CA PRO A 50 11.66 -15.70 37.52
C PRO A 50 10.29 -14.99 37.56
N ASP A 51 9.73 -14.74 38.73
CA ASP A 51 8.48 -14.03 38.86
C ASP A 51 8.65 -12.50 38.65
N GLU A 52 7.53 -11.78 38.66
CA GLU A 52 7.55 -10.33 38.43
C GLU A 52 8.22 -9.53 39.59
N ALA A 53 8.43 -10.11 40.76
CA ALA A 53 9.16 -9.48 41.85
C ALA A 53 10.67 -9.53 41.59
N GLU A 54 11.13 -10.59 40.98
CA GLU A 54 12.54 -10.86 40.69
C GLU A 54 12.97 -10.37 39.30
N SER A 55 12.05 -10.37 38.32
CA SER A 55 12.33 -10.03 36.92
C SER A 55 11.69 -8.70 36.51
N PRO A 56 12.50 -7.66 36.20
CA PRO A 56 11.98 -6.41 35.60
C PRO A 56 11.31 -6.62 34.25
N LEU A 57 11.77 -7.60 33.45
CA LEU A 57 11.17 -7.93 32.14
C LEU A 57 9.79 -8.58 32.30
N ALA A 58 9.65 -9.53 33.25
CA ALA A 58 8.34 -10.12 33.54
C ALA A 58 7.32 -9.06 33.97
N ARG A 59 7.73 -8.17 34.86
CA ARG A 59 6.90 -7.02 35.32
C ARG A 59 6.50 -6.12 34.18
N LYS A 60 7.47 -5.72 33.34
CA LYS A 60 7.23 -4.88 32.17
C LYS A 60 6.22 -5.51 31.22
N PHE A 61 6.47 -6.73 30.77
CA PHE A 61 5.66 -7.35 29.73
C PHE A 61 4.29 -7.85 30.21
N LEU A 62 4.14 -8.11 31.53
CA LEU A 62 2.81 -8.30 32.13
C LEU A 62 2.00 -6.98 32.11
N ALA A 63 2.63 -5.87 32.54
CA ALA A 63 1.99 -4.55 32.54
C ALA A 63 1.63 -4.07 31.11
N ASP A 64 2.51 -4.32 30.15
CA ASP A 64 2.30 -3.96 28.73
C ASP A 64 1.33 -4.93 28.02
N GLY A 65 0.87 -6.00 28.67
CA GLY A 65 -0.05 -6.99 28.11
C GLY A 65 0.59 -7.93 27.08
N PHE A 66 1.92 -8.03 26.97
CA PHE A 66 2.56 -8.92 26.01
C PHE A 66 2.47 -10.38 26.44
N ILE A 67 2.54 -10.62 27.74
CA ILE A 67 2.46 -11.95 28.32
C ILE A 67 1.37 -12.00 29.39
N ARG A 68 0.98 -13.22 29.75
CA ARG A 68 0.18 -13.50 30.93
C ARG A 68 0.75 -14.72 31.66
N ARG A 69 0.34 -14.94 32.89
CA ARG A 69 0.65 -16.20 33.61
C ARG A 69 -0.01 -17.35 32.87
N ALA A 70 0.77 -18.42 32.65
CA ALA A 70 0.31 -19.59 31.91
C ALA A 70 -0.49 -20.53 32.82
N GLU A 71 -1.56 -21.07 32.27
CA GLU A 71 -2.33 -22.18 32.84
C GLU A 71 -1.84 -23.52 32.26
N SER A 72 -2.16 -24.65 32.91
CA SER A 72 -1.70 -25.97 32.51
C SER A 72 -2.21 -26.40 31.11
N SER A 73 -3.33 -25.84 30.65
CA SER A 73 -3.96 -26.13 29.37
C SER A 73 -3.49 -25.20 28.23
N ASP A 74 -2.67 -24.19 28.55
CA ASP A 74 -2.27 -23.19 27.57
C ASP A 74 -1.31 -23.77 26.53
N VAL A 75 -1.56 -23.43 25.27
CA VAL A 75 -0.72 -23.77 24.13
C VAL A 75 -0.44 -22.49 23.33
N LEU A 76 0.83 -22.24 23.07
CA LEU A 76 1.24 -21.11 22.23
C LEU A 76 0.67 -21.27 20.81
N SER A 77 -0.02 -20.25 20.33
CA SER A 77 -0.59 -20.25 18.99
C SER A 77 0.51 -20.37 17.93
N ASP A 78 0.22 -21.00 16.79
CA ASP A 78 1.21 -21.12 15.71
C ASP A 78 1.69 -19.75 15.22
N TRP A 79 0.78 -18.76 15.16
CA TRP A 79 1.13 -17.39 14.78
C TRP A 79 2.07 -16.71 15.78
N SER A 80 1.89 -16.93 17.08
CA SER A 80 2.71 -16.34 18.15
C SER A 80 4.11 -16.96 18.26
N ARG A 81 4.31 -18.19 17.74
CA ARG A 81 5.61 -18.86 17.83
C ARG A 81 6.73 -18.02 17.25
N PRO A 82 7.87 -17.93 17.93
CA PRO A 82 9.06 -17.27 17.42
C PRO A 82 9.48 -17.85 16.06
N ARG A 83 9.75 -16.99 15.08
CA ARG A 83 10.21 -17.42 13.75
C ARG A 83 11.47 -16.68 13.37
N LEU A 84 12.45 -17.44 12.88
CA LEU A 84 13.67 -16.94 12.27
C LEU A 84 13.45 -16.90 10.75
N CYS A 85 13.27 -15.71 10.23
CA CYS A 85 13.03 -15.51 8.80
C CYS A 85 14.38 -15.32 8.08
N PRO A 86 14.74 -16.17 7.10
CA PRO A 86 16.06 -16.13 6.45
C PRO A 86 16.23 -15.01 5.42
N ASN A 87 15.31 -14.08 5.36
CA ASN A 87 15.22 -13.00 4.41
C ASN A 87 15.30 -11.62 5.07
N ARG A 88 15.38 -10.56 4.27
CA ARG A 88 15.20 -9.18 4.73
C ARG A 88 13.75 -8.91 5.09
N TYR A 89 13.56 -7.95 5.98
CA TYR A 89 12.24 -7.56 6.45
C TYR A 89 11.39 -6.90 5.35
N PHE A 90 10.24 -7.51 5.05
CA PHE A 90 9.17 -6.97 4.23
C PHE A 90 7.84 -7.23 4.94
N PRO A 91 7.18 -6.20 5.50
CA PRO A 91 5.95 -6.39 6.29
C PRO A 91 4.73 -6.77 5.47
N ALA A 92 4.70 -6.43 4.17
CA ALA A 92 3.50 -6.56 3.37
C ALA A 92 3.76 -7.09 1.96
N MET A 93 2.69 -7.61 1.35
CA MET A 93 2.65 -8.03 -0.04
C MET A 93 1.46 -7.36 -0.76
N ASN A 94 1.72 -6.79 -1.93
CA ASN A 94 0.69 -6.35 -2.86
C ASN A 94 0.54 -7.44 -3.92
N TRP A 95 -0.53 -8.22 -3.81
CA TRP A 95 -0.70 -9.44 -4.58
C TRP A 95 -1.84 -9.33 -5.60
N MET A 96 -1.49 -9.42 -6.86
CA MET A 96 -2.42 -9.55 -7.96
C MET A 96 -2.80 -11.04 -8.11
N ILE A 97 -3.96 -11.43 -7.60
CA ILE A 97 -4.40 -12.83 -7.62
C ILE A 97 -4.92 -13.29 -8.98
N THR A 98 -5.36 -12.36 -9.82
CA THR A 98 -5.79 -12.62 -11.20
C THR A 98 -5.53 -11.40 -12.08
N GLY A 99 -5.20 -11.62 -13.34
CA GLY A 99 -5.16 -10.57 -14.37
C GLY A 99 -6.50 -10.33 -15.03
N LYS A 100 -7.47 -11.25 -14.86
CA LYS A 100 -8.81 -11.17 -15.47
C LYS A 100 -9.64 -10.05 -14.86
N CYS A 101 -10.43 -9.36 -15.67
CA CYS A 101 -11.34 -8.31 -15.24
C CYS A 101 -12.66 -8.38 -16.02
N ASN A 102 -13.75 -8.02 -15.37
CA ASN A 102 -15.07 -7.86 -15.99
C ASN A 102 -15.26 -6.50 -16.67
N TYR A 103 -14.34 -5.55 -16.49
CA TYR A 103 -14.34 -4.25 -17.16
C TYR A 103 -13.20 -4.13 -18.17
N ASN A 104 -13.38 -3.24 -19.14
CA ASN A 104 -12.39 -2.96 -20.18
C ASN A 104 -11.96 -1.48 -20.16
N CYS A 105 -11.55 -0.98 -19.00
CA CYS A 105 -11.24 0.42 -18.75
C CYS A 105 -10.28 1.01 -19.78
N ILE A 106 -10.61 2.21 -20.31
CA ILE A 106 -9.80 2.87 -21.34
C ILE A 106 -8.42 3.32 -20.85
N HIS A 107 -8.22 3.39 -19.52
CA HIS A 107 -6.99 3.83 -18.85
C HIS A 107 -6.29 2.71 -18.08
N CYS A 108 -6.71 1.45 -18.27
CA CYS A 108 -6.14 0.34 -17.49
C CYS A 108 -4.65 0.15 -17.80
N PHE A 109 -3.80 0.26 -16.77
CA PHE A 109 -2.36 0.05 -16.93
C PHE A 109 -1.98 -1.44 -16.96
N ASN A 110 -2.82 -2.33 -16.38
CA ASN A 110 -2.71 -3.78 -16.50
C ASN A 110 -3.27 -4.30 -17.83
N ALA A 111 -3.38 -3.44 -18.83
CA ALA A 111 -4.12 -3.62 -20.06
C ALA A 111 -4.13 -5.06 -20.59
N ALA A 112 -5.26 -5.43 -21.15
CA ALA A 112 -5.50 -6.72 -21.80
C ALA A 112 -4.48 -7.08 -22.91
N ASP A 113 -3.66 -6.13 -23.34
CA ASP A 113 -2.60 -6.31 -24.32
C ASP A 113 -1.31 -6.90 -23.70
N ASN A 114 -1.24 -6.99 -22.37
CA ASN A 114 -0.14 -7.61 -21.66
C ASN A 114 -0.50 -9.05 -21.28
N ALA A 115 -0.39 -9.96 -22.24
CA ALA A 115 -0.74 -11.37 -22.08
C ALA A 115 -0.15 -12.06 -20.83
N PRO A 116 1.11 -11.79 -20.41
CA PRO A 116 1.66 -12.36 -19.20
C PRO A 116 0.87 -11.98 -17.94
N LEU A 117 0.34 -10.76 -17.85
CA LEU A 117 -0.44 -10.30 -16.70
C LEU A 117 -1.87 -10.83 -16.67
N MET A 118 -2.37 -11.42 -17.78
CA MET A 118 -3.68 -12.08 -17.84
C MET A 118 -3.73 -13.44 -17.14
N SER A 119 -2.63 -13.88 -16.56
CA SER A 119 -2.52 -15.11 -15.77
C SER A 119 -3.37 -15.07 -14.49
N GLU A 120 -3.42 -16.19 -13.80
CA GLU A 120 -4.19 -16.38 -12.57
C GLU A 120 -3.43 -17.33 -11.64
N TRP A 121 -3.60 -17.18 -10.34
CA TRP A 121 -3.05 -18.11 -9.34
C TRP A 121 -4.01 -19.29 -9.16
N SER A 122 -3.50 -20.53 -9.23
CA SER A 122 -4.24 -21.69 -8.76
C SER A 122 -4.22 -21.73 -7.23
N MET A 123 -5.15 -22.50 -6.61
CA MET A 123 -5.14 -22.66 -5.15
C MET A 123 -3.85 -23.27 -4.62
N ASP A 124 -3.31 -24.28 -5.31
CA ASP A 124 -2.03 -24.90 -4.90
C ASP A 124 -0.85 -23.92 -4.95
N GLU A 125 -0.82 -23.03 -5.95
CA GLU A 125 0.19 -21.97 -6.03
C GLU A 125 -0.04 -20.92 -4.95
N ALA A 126 -1.30 -20.54 -4.70
CA ALA A 126 -1.69 -19.57 -3.68
C ALA A 126 -1.30 -20.07 -2.28
N ASP A 127 -1.65 -21.31 -1.94
CA ASP A 127 -1.30 -21.92 -0.65
C ASP A 127 0.21 -21.99 -0.43
N ARG A 128 0.97 -22.37 -1.46
CA ARG A 128 2.45 -22.35 -1.38
C ARG A 128 3.00 -20.94 -1.15
N LEU A 129 2.46 -19.93 -1.85
CA LEU A 129 2.88 -18.56 -1.65
C LEU A 129 2.54 -18.06 -0.24
N LEU A 130 1.36 -18.39 0.27
CA LEU A 130 0.92 -17.99 1.61
C LEU A 130 1.77 -18.63 2.71
N ASP A 131 2.15 -19.91 2.57
CA ASP A 131 3.09 -20.55 3.48
C ASP A 131 4.46 -19.89 3.46
N GLN A 132 5.00 -19.60 2.27
CA GLN A 132 6.25 -18.89 2.12
C GLN A 132 6.19 -17.45 2.66
N ALA A 133 5.08 -16.74 2.44
CA ALA A 133 4.87 -15.41 2.97
C ALA A 133 4.90 -15.39 4.51
N ARG A 134 4.18 -16.34 5.14
CA ARG A 134 4.20 -16.55 6.59
C ARG A 134 5.62 -16.80 7.10
N ASP A 135 6.37 -17.70 6.43
CA ASP A 135 7.72 -18.09 6.83
C ASP A 135 8.75 -16.97 6.58
N CYS A 136 8.50 -16.07 5.63
CA CYS A 136 9.25 -14.84 5.41
C CYS A 136 8.87 -13.71 6.38
N GLY A 137 7.83 -13.89 7.19
CA GLY A 137 7.34 -12.87 8.13
C GLY A 137 6.56 -11.75 7.47
N ILE A 138 5.99 -11.97 6.28
CA ILE A 138 4.98 -11.08 5.69
C ILE A 138 3.70 -11.23 6.51
N ASN A 139 3.09 -10.10 6.85
CA ASN A 139 1.94 -10.08 7.77
C ASN A 139 0.68 -9.49 7.12
N ALA A 140 0.83 -8.52 6.23
CA ALA A 140 -0.28 -7.78 5.64
C ALA A 140 -0.35 -7.97 4.11
N PHE A 141 -1.56 -8.02 3.57
CA PHE A 141 -1.79 -8.15 2.14
C PHE A 141 -2.65 -7.01 1.60
N THR A 142 -2.21 -6.41 0.50
CA THR A 142 -3.09 -5.70 -0.42
C THR A 142 -3.50 -6.69 -1.51
N ILE A 143 -4.77 -7.02 -1.61
CA ILE A 143 -5.30 -7.90 -2.66
C ILE A 143 -5.77 -7.04 -3.83
N THR A 144 -5.28 -7.39 -5.02
CA THR A 144 -5.58 -6.68 -6.26
C THR A 144 -5.64 -7.66 -7.43
N GLY A 145 -5.77 -7.13 -8.63
CA GLY A 145 -5.80 -7.95 -9.84
C GLY A 145 -6.22 -7.11 -11.05
N GLY A 146 -6.83 -7.77 -12.03
CA GLY A 146 -7.82 -7.12 -12.88
C GLY A 146 -9.01 -6.74 -12.01
N GLU A 147 -9.87 -7.73 -11.73
CA GLU A 147 -10.85 -7.64 -10.63
C GLU A 147 -10.67 -8.87 -9.71
N PRO A 148 -10.17 -8.70 -8.47
CA PRO A 148 -9.83 -9.84 -7.62
C PRO A 148 -11.05 -10.70 -7.25
N MET A 149 -12.23 -10.09 -7.08
CA MET A 149 -13.44 -10.83 -6.75
C MET A 149 -13.97 -11.68 -7.91
N LEU A 150 -13.42 -11.54 -9.12
CA LEU A 150 -13.69 -12.42 -10.26
C LEU A 150 -12.96 -13.77 -10.14
N HIS A 151 -11.92 -13.85 -9.30
CA HIS A 151 -11.19 -15.09 -9.07
C HIS A 151 -12.10 -16.13 -8.41
N LYS A 152 -12.21 -17.32 -9.02
CA LYS A 152 -13.14 -18.38 -8.55
C LYS A 152 -12.93 -18.79 -7.09
N SER A 153 -11.69 -18.70 -6.60
CA SER A 153 -11.29 -19.05 -5.23
C SER A 153 -10.94 -17.80 -4.42
N PHE A 154 -11.59 -16.66 -4.69
CA PHE A 154 -11.33 -15.41 -3.97
C PHE A 154 -11.45 -15.56 -2.45
N PHE A 155 -12.54 -16.15 -1.99
CA PHE A 155 -12.79 -16.30 -0.56
C PHE A 155 -11.88 -17.35 0.09
N GLU A 156 -11.57 -18.44 -0.62
CA GLU A 156 -10.64 -19.45 -0.15
C GLU A 156 -9.22 -18.88 0.04
N ILE A 157 -8.80 -17.95 -0.83
CA ILE A 157 -7.54 -17.21 -0.67
C ILE A 157 -7.60 -16.34 0.59
N LEU A 158 -8.71 -15.62 0.84
CA LEU A 158 -8.87 -14.84 2.07
C LEU A 158 -8.82 -15.74 3.31
N GLU A 159 -9.56 -16.84 3.31
CA GLU A 159 -9.55 -17.84 4.39
C GLU A 159 -8.13 -18.37 4.64
N GLY A 160 -7.37 -18.65 3.56
CA GLY A 160 -5.97 -19.09 3.63
C GLY A 160 -5.03 -18.07 4.28
N ILE A 161 -5.21 -16.78 4.03
CA ILE A 161 -4.46 -15.68 4.66
C ILE A 161 -4.74 -15.66 6.17
N TYR A 162 -6.03 -15.64 6.54
CA TYR A 162 -6.45 -15.53 7.95
C TYR A 162 -6.13 -16.79 8.76
N ALA A 163 -6.25 -17.98 8.16
CA ALA A 163 -5.86 -19.25 8.81
C ALA A 163 -4.38 -19.30 9.22
N ARG A 164 -3.53 -18.55 8.49
CA ARG A 164 -2.08 -18.44 8.79
C ARG A 164 -1.73 -17.27 9.72
N GLY A 165 -2.74 -16.59 10.28
CA GLY A 165 -2.58 -15.46 11.21
C GLY A 165 -2.20 -14.13 10.54
N MET A 166 -2.10 -14.11 9.22
CA MET A 166 -1.91 -12.90 8.42
C MET A 166 -3.27 -12.21 8.16
N TYR A 167 -3.28 -11.03 7.55
CA TYR A 167 -4.53 -10.32 7.30
C TYR A 167 -4.49 -9.52 5.99
N VAL A 168 -5.68 -9.15 5.50
CA VAL A 168 -5.81 -8.25 4.35
C VAL A 168 -5.97 -6.82 4.88
N GLU A 169 -5.02 -5.95 4.54
CA GLU A 169 -5.06 -4.53 4.89
C GLU A 169 -5.90 -3.71 3.90
N GLU A 170 -5.83 -4.05 2.61
CA GLU A 170 -6.52 -3.32 1.55
C GLU A 170 -7.02 -4.28 0.45
N LEU A 171 -8.25 -4.09 0.00
CA LEU A 171 -8.82 -4.76 -1.17
C LEU A 171 -9.09 -3.74 -2.27
N ASN A 172 -8.42 -3.89 -3.42
CA ASN A 172 -8.62 -3.05 -4.60
C ASN A 172 -9.67 -3.68 -5.50
N THR A 173 -10.78 -3.00 -5.75
CA THR A 173 -11.90 -3.53 -6.55
C THR A 173 -12.60 -2.44 -7.37
N ASN A 174 -13.25 -2.84 -8.45
CA ASN A 174 -14.17 -1.97 -9.19
C ASN A 174 -15.58 -1.91 -8.56
N GLY A 175 -15.84 -2.72 -7.52
CA GLY A 175 -17.10 -2.73 -6.78
C GLY A 175 -18.22 -3.59 -7.37
N TYR A 176 -18.02 -4.18 -8.56
CA TYR A 176 -19.06 -4.90 -9.27
C TYR A 176 -19.65 -6.07 -8.47
N PHE A 177 -18.78 -6.85 -7.83
CA PHE A 177 -19.15 -8.06 -7.08
C PHE A 177 -19.43 -7.81 -5.60
N ILE A 178 -19.44 -6.54 -5.17
CA ILE A 178 -19.78 -6.20 -3.78
C ILE A 178 -21.32 -6.23 -3.61
N ASP A 179 -21.77 -7.20 -2.83
CA ASP A 179 -23.12 -7.32 -2.32
C ASP A 179 -23.11 -7.68 -0.83
N ARG A 180 -24.30 -7.79 -0.23
CA ARG A 180 -24.45 -8.12 1.18
C ARG A 180 -23.82 -9.48 1.51
N GLN A 181 -24.04 -10.47 0.67
CA GLN A 181 -23.54 -11.83 0.91
C GLN A 181 -22.01 -11.87 0.91
N ALA A 182 -21.37 -11.18 -0.04
CA ALA A 182 -19.91 -11.07 -0.09
C ALA A 182 -19.34 -10.40 1.19
N LEU A 183 -19.95 -9.28 1.63
CA LEU A 183 -19.51 -8.59 2.85
C LEU A 183 -19.73 -9.44 4.11
N ASP A 184 -20.85 -10.15 4.21
CA ASP A 184 -21.12 -11.04 5.33
C ASP A 184 -20.12 -12.22 5.37
N ARG A 185 -19.78 -12.80 4.20
CA ARG A 185 -18.74 -13.84 4.12
C ARG A 185 -17.35 -13.31 4.51
N MET A 186 -17.00 -12.12 4.07
CA MET A 186 -15.73 -11.49 4.49
C MET A 186 -15.69 -11.28 6.01
N LYS A 187 -16.77 -10.79 6.63
CA LYS A 187 -16.86 -10.64 8.09
C LYS A 187 -16.75 -11.98 8.81
N ALA A 188 -17.36 -13.04 8.29
CA ALA A 188 -17.27 -14.39 8.87
C ALA A 188 -15.84 -14.92 8.90
N ILE A 189 -15.01 -14.56 7.92
CA ILE A 189 -13.57 -14.84 7.88
C ILE A 189 -12.79 -13.97 8.88
N GLY A 190 -13.35 -12.85 9.32
CA GLY A 190 -12.66 -11.79 10.07
C GLY A 190 -11.97 -10.76 9.16
N CYS A 191 -12.27 -10.78 7.86
CA CYS A 191 -11.68 -9.93 6.84
C CYS A 191 -12.47 -8.62 6.70
N VAL A 192 -12.03 -7.55 7.34
CA VAL A 192 -12.61 -6.21 7.22
C VAL A 192 -11.51 -5.23 6.76
N PRO A 193 -11.05 -5.34 5.49
CA PRO A 193 -9.98 -4.51 4.96
C PRO A 193 -10.45 -3.09 4.65
N LEU A 194 -9.51 -2.21 4.39
CA LEU A 194 -9.79 -0.97 3.68
C LEU A 194 -10.25 -1.30 2.26
N MET A 195 -11.53 -1.00 1.97
CA MET A 195 -12.10 -1.21 0.64
C MET A 195 -11.70 -0.05 -0.27
N LYS A 196 -10.75 -0.30 -1.17
CA LYS A 196 -10.32 0.71 -2.14
C LYS A 196 -11.09 0.52 -3.44
N ILE A 197 -12.15 1.32 -3.56
CA ILE A 197 -13.08 1.24 -4.68
C ILE A 197 -12.71 2.27 -5.75
N SER A 198 -12.70 1.81 -6.99
CA SER A 198 -12.44 2.69 -8.14
C SER A 198 -13.66 3.54 -8.47
N PHE A 199 -13.46 4.89 -8.59
CA PHE A 199 -14.52 5.79 -9.04
C PHE A 199 -13.91 7.05 -9.67
N ASP A 200 -14.17 7.32 -10.95
CA ASP A 200 -13.48 8.36 -11.73
C ASP A 200 -14.28 9.66 -11.90
N GLY A 201 -15.29 9.86 -11.05
CA GLY A 201 -16.07 11.09 -11.00
C GLY A 201 -17.48 10.94 -11.60
N LEU A 202 -18.38 11.78 -11.07
CA LEU A 202 -19.79 11.81 -11.45
C LEU A 202 -19.98 12.19 -12.92
N GLY A 203 -20.71 11.36 -13.66
CA GLY A 203 -20.98 11.52 -15.08
C GLY A 203 -19.87 11.05 -16.03
N TYR A 204 -18.73 10.58 -15.48
CA TYR A 204 -17.57 10.18 -16.28
C TYR A 204 -17.11 8.74 -16.03
N HIS A 205 -17.61 8.10 -14.97
CA HIS A 205 -17.13 6.78 -14.56
C HIS A 205 -17.42 5.72 -15.61
N ASP A 206 -18.62 5.66 -16.17
CA ASP A 206 -19.00 4.70 -17.23
C ASP A 206 -18.08 4.81 -18.46
N TRP A 207 -17.77 6.04 -18.88
CA TRP A 207 -16.84 6.28 -19.98
C TRP A 207 -15.43 5.79 -19.65
N MET A 208 -14.90 6.13 -18.47
CA MET A 208 -13.56 5.71 -18.05
C MET A 208 -13.44 4.18 -17.93
N ARG A 209 -14.50 3.53 -17.46
CA ARG A 209 -14.54 2.07 -17.28
C ARG A 209 -14.93 1.31 -18.55
N ALA A 210 -15.36 2.01 -19.62
CA ALA A 210 -15.93 1.42 -20.83
C ALA A 210 -17.03 0.40 -20.49
N HIS A 211 -17.90 0.74 -19.53
CA HIS A 211 -18.94 -0.11 -19.01
C HIS A 211 -20.15 0.71 -18.56
N GLN A 212 -21.29 0.51 -19.22
CA GLN A 212 -22.54 1.17 -18.90
C GLN A 212 -23.05 0.72 -17.51
N GLY A 213 -23.40 1.68 -16.65
CA GLY A 213 -23.86 1.43 -15.28
C GLY A 213 -22.74 1.16 -14.26
N ALA A 214 -21.46 1.35 -14.64
CA ALA A 214 -20.32 1.25 -13.72
C ALA A 214 -20.41 2.28 -12.58
N GLU A 215 -20.88 3.50 -12.89
CA GLU A 215 -21.06 4.58 -11.92
C GLU A 215 -22.05 4.20 -10.81
N GLU A 216 -23.24 3.73 -11.19
CA GLU A 216 -24.27 3.30 -10.26
C GLU A 216 -23.78 2.11 -9.41
N THR A 217 -23.10 1.17 -10.05
CA THR A 217 -22.50 0.00 -9.40
C THR A 217 -21.48 0.40 -8.35
N ALA A 218 -20.55 1.29 -8.68
CA ALA A 218 -19.52 1.74 -7.75
C ALA A 218 -20.14 2.52 -6.57
N LEU A 219 -21.08 3.43 -6.82
CA LEU A 219 -21.76 4.18 -5.77
C LEU A 219 -22.58 3.28 -4.84
N ARG A 220 -23.24 2.24 -5.39
CA ARG A 220 -23.92 1.20 -4.60
C ARG A 220 -22.93 0.43 -3.72
N ALA A 221 -21.81 -0.01 -4.29
CA ALA A 221 -20.78 -0.74 -3.56
C ALA A 221 -20.17 0.08 -2.41
N ILE A 222 -19.86 1.36 -2.65
CA ILE A 222 -19.38 2.32 -1.64
C ILE A 222 -20.38 2.40 -0.49
N ARG A 223 -21.66 2.63 -0.78
CA ARG A 223 -22.71 2.72 0.23
C ARG A 223 -22.82 1.44 1.05
N LEU A 224 -22.87 0.28 0.38
CA LEU A 224 -22.96 -1.02 1.06
C LEU A 224 -21.77 -1.25 2.00
N CYS A 225 -20.55 -0.94 1.58
CA CYS A 225 -19.36 -1.06 2.42
C CYS A 225 -19.45 -0.18 3.66
N VAL A 226 -19.76 1.10 3.50
CA VAL A 226 -19.88 2.06 4.63
C VAL A 226 -20.97 1.62 5.60
N GLU A 227 -22.18 1.29 5.12
CA GLU A 227 -23.31 0.83 5.94
C GLU A 227 -23.02 -0.47 6.69
N ASN A 228 -22.09 -1.29 6.17
CA ASN A 228 -21.67 -2.54 6.80
C ASN A 228 -20.38 -2.41 7.62
N GLY A 229 -19.88 -1.20 7.87
CA GLY A 229 -18.73 -0.94 8.74
C GLY A 229 -17.38 -1.26 8.11
N PHE A 230 -17.28 -1.38 6.77
CA PHE A 230 -16.01 -1.44 6.07
C PHE A 230 -15.48 -0.03 5.83
N PRO A 231 -14.23 0.28 6.18
CA PRO A 231 -13.63 1.55 5.81
C PRO A 231 -13.47 1.62 4.29
N VAL A 232 -13.84 2.77 3.70
CA VAL A 232 -13.79 2.95 2.24
C VAL A 232 -12.84 4.07 1.87
N LYS A 233 -11.98 3.77 0.91
CA LYS A 233 -11.13 4.72 0.17
C LYS A 233 -11.52 4.67 -1.30
N VAL A 234 -11.68 5.83 -1.92
CA VAL A 234 -11.99 5.90 -3.34
C VAL A 234 -10.72 6.27 -4.12
N GLN A 235 -10.43 5.49 -5.16
CA GLN A 235 -9.33 5.78 -6.10
C GLN A 235 -9.90 6.38 -7.38
N THR A 236 -9.46 7.59 -7.71
CA THR A 236 -9.95 8.39 -8.85
C THR A 236 -8.81 8.72 -9.80
N ASN A 237 -9.04 8.56 -11.10
CA ASN A 237 -8.12 9.04 -12.15
C ASN A 237 -8.63 10.36 -12.73
N MET A 238 -7.88 11.44 -12.56
CA MET A 238 -8.21 12.76 -13.08
C MET A 238 -7.59 12.99 -14.45
N ASN A 239 -8.39 13.53 -15.35
CA ASN A 239 -8.02 13.92 -16.70
C ASN A 239 -8.79 15.18 -17.13
N ARG A 240 -8.54 15.73 -18.36
CA ARG A 240 -9.18 16.96 -18.82
C ARG A 240 -10.70 16.90 -18.89
N ARG A 241 -11.28 15.71 -19.17
CA ARG A 241 -12.75 15.60 -19.31
C ARG A 241 -13.46 15.62 -17.97
N ASN A 242 -12.88 14.93 -16.94
CA ASN A 242 -13.57 14.76 -15.66
C ASN A 242 -13.13 15.75 -14.56
N ARG A 243 -12.09 16.59 -14.78
CA ARG A 243 -11.54 17.49 -13.76
C ARG A 243 -12.60 18.40 -13.12
N ASP A 244 -13.53 18.91 -13.92
CA ASP A 244 -14.58 19.82 -13.43
C ASP A 244 -15.60 19.12 -12.51
N SER A 245 -15.66 17.80 -12.52
CA SER A 245 -16.52 17.01 -11.64
C SER A 245 -15.89 16.68 -10.28
N MET A 246 -14.59 16.93 -10.08
CA MET A 246 -13.86 16.45 -8.90
C MET A 246 -14.38 17.00 -7.59
N LEU A 247 -14.71 18.29 -7.51
CA LEU A 247 -15.27 18.88 -6.30
C LEU A 247 -16.61 18.24 -5.94
N LYS A 248 -17.54 18.20 -6.88
CA LYS A 248 -18.85 17.57 -6.70
C LYS A 248 -18.74 16.09 -6.32
N THR A 249 -17.75 15.41 -6.90
CA THR A 249 -17.47 14.00 -6.59
C THR A 249 -16.96 13.87 -5.16
N ALA A 250 -16.02 14.71 -4.74
CA ALA A 250 -15.51 14.71 -3.37
C ALA A 250 -16.60 14.99 -2.35
N GLU A 251 -17.42 16.03 -2.56
CA GLU A 251 -18.57 16.35 -1.70
C GLU A 251 -19.59 15.20 -1.62
N ARG A 252 -19.86 14.52 -2.75
CA ARG A 252 -20.76 13.37 -2.79
C ARG A 252 -20.22 12.20 -1.98
N LEU A 253 -18.93 11.89 -2.11
CA LEU A 253 -18.27 10.82 -1.42
C LEU A 253 -18.12 11.08 0.09
N ASP A 254 -17.82 12.32 0.48
CA ASP A 254 -17.81 12.75 1.89
C ASP A 254 -19.19 12.56 2.53
N GLY A 255 -20.25 13.01 1.86
CA GLY A 255 -21.63 12.78 2.30
C GLY A 255 -22.08 11.32 2.36
N MET A 256 -21.33 10.39 1.74
CA MET A 256 -21.54 8.94 1.84
C MET A 256 -20.72 8.29 2.96
N GLY A 257 -19.85 9.02 3.66
CA GLY A 257 -19.02 8.51 4.74
C GLY A 257 -17.73 7.82 4.26
N VAL A 258 -17.26 8.14 3.05
CA VAL A 258 -15.94 7.70 2.57
C VAL A 258 -14.85 8.31 3.43
N ALA A 259 -13.85 7.52 3.80
CA ALA A 259 -12.76 7.99 4.66
C ALA A 259 -11.72 8.83 3.90
N GLU A 260 -11.41 8.45 2.66
CA GLU A 260 -10.40 9.11 1.83
C GLU A 260 -10.78 9.03 0.35
N MET A 261 -10.68 10.16 -0.37
CA MET A 261 -10.63 10.18 -1.83
C MET A 261 -9.19 10.43 -2.27
N ARG A 262 -8.64 9.49 -3.04
CA ARG A 262 -7.31 9.62 -3.62
C ARG A 262 -7.40 9.87 -5.11
N ILE A 263 -6.93 11.03 -5.53
CA ILE A 263 -6.88 11.45 -6.94
C ILE A 263 -5.47 11.25 -7.49
N ILE A 264 -5.36 10.60 -8.63
CA ILE A 264 -4.11 10.49 -9.39
C ILE A 264 -4.32 11.11 -10.78
N ARG A 265 -3.25 11.66 -11.36
CA ARG A 265 -3.24 11.98 -12.79
C ARG A 265 -3.35 10.67 -13.57
N THR A 266 -4.25 10.59 -14.54
CA THR A 266 -4.34 9.38 -15.36
C THR A 266 -2.99 9.12 -16.02
N THR A 267 -2.43 7.93 -15.73
CA THR A 267 -1.10 7.54 -16.21
C THR A 267 -1.12 7.27 -17.72
N GLU A 268 -0.10 7.71 -18.41
CA GLU A 268 0.09 7.49 -19.85
C GLU A 268 0.50 6.03 -20.14
N ALA A 269 -0.36 5.09 -19.74
CA ALA A 269 -0.26 3.70 -20.14
C ALA A 269 -0.72 3.54 -21.60
N PRO A 270 -0.27 2.50 -22.33
CA PRO A 270 -0.58 2.34 -23.75
C PRO A 270 -2.08 2.47 -24.08
N ARG A 271 -2.95 1.86 -23.29
CA ARG A 271 -4.40 1.97 -23.51
C ARG A 271 -4.93 3.38 -23.33
N TRP A 272 -4.43 4.12 -22.33
CA TRP A 272 -4.84 5.50 -22.15
C TRP A 272 -4.39 6.38 -23.31
N VAL A 273 -3.13 6.25 -23.74
CA VAL A 273 -2.62 7.01 -24.90
C VAL A 273 -3.44 6.73 -26.17
N GLN A 274 -3.84 5.47 -26.37
CA GLN A 274 -4.65 5.09 -27.54
C GLN A 274 -6.09 5.63 -27.48
N ASN A 275 -6.69 5.77 -26.29
CA ASN A 275 -8.11 6.06 -26.13
C ASN A 275 -8.42 7.47 -25.58
N ALA A 276 -7.44 8.17 -25.04
CA ALA A 276 -7.63 9.44 -24.35
C ALA A 276 -7.94 10.61 -25.29
N GLY A 277 -7.46 10.56 -26.55
CA GLY A 277 -7.47 11.72 -27.43
C GLY A 277 -6.71 12.89 -26.78
N ASP A 278 -7.42 14.00 -26.56
CA ASP A 278 -6.91 15.21 -25.90
C ASP A 278 -7.08 15.24 -24.38
N ALA A 279 -7.56 14.15 -23.78
CA ALA A 279 -7.91 14.12 -22.35
C ALA A 279 -6.70 14.04 -21.41
N CYS A 280 -5.48 13.81 -21.89
CA CYS A 280 -4.28 13.80 -21.05
C CYS A 280 -3.99 15.17 -20.45
N LEU A 281 -3.84 15.25 -19.12
CA LEU A 281 -3.34 16.43 -18.43
C LEU A 281 -1.81 16.44 -18.44
N THR A 282 -1.20 17.60 -18.67
CA THR A 282 0.20 17.82 -18.29
C THR A 282 0.33 17.80 -16.77
N PHE A 283 1.55 17.71 -16.24
CA PHE A 283 1.74 17.82 -14.79
C PHE A 283 1.42 19.22 -14.25
N GLU A 284 1.64 20.25 -15.03
CA GLU A 284 1.31 21.64 -14.65
C GLU A 284 -0.20 21.80 -14.54
N GLU A 285 -0.95 21.41 -15.57
CA GLU A 285 -2.42 21.41 -15.53
C GLU A 285 -2.97 20.60 -14.35
N TYR A 286 -2.39 19.43 -14.10
CA TYR A 286 -2.79 18.57 -12.97
C TYR A 286 -2.58 19.26 -11.62
N TYR A 287 -1.47 19.95 -11.43
CA TYR A 287 -1.19 20.64 -10.17
C TYR A 287 -2.02 21.93 -10.02
N ASP A 288 -2.31 22.62 -11.09
CA ASP A 288 -3.20 23.79 -11.06
C ASP A 288 -4.64 23.37 -10.70
N GLU A 289 -5.14 22.27 -11.27
CA GLU A 289 -6.45 21.70 -10.89
C GLU A 289 -6.44 21.18 -9.44
N ALA A 290 -5.36 20.57 -8.99
CA ALA A 290 -5.20 20.13 -7.61
C ALA A 290 -5.27 21.30 -6.61
N LEU A 291 -4.58 22.40 -6.94
CA LEU A 291 -4.57 23.60 -6.13
C LEU A 291 -5.97 24.23 -6.02
N LEU A 292 -6.67 24.34 -7.17
CA LEU A 292 -8.03 24.85 -7.23
C LEU A 292 -9.01 23.96 -6.46
N LEU A 293 -8.87 22.64 -6.59
CA LEU A 293 -9.72 21.68 -5.89
C LEU A 293 -9.53 21.77 -4.38
N TRP A 294 -8.29 21.80 -3.89
CA TRP A 294 -8.01 21.95 -2.46
C TRP A 294 -8.54 23.28 -1.92
N GLN A 295 -8.36 24.38 -2.65
CA GLN A 295 -8.89 25.70 -2.27
C GLN A 295 -10.40 25.66 -2.07
N LYS A 296 -11.14 25.09 -3.03
CA LYS A 296 -12.59 24.99 -2.97
C LYS A 296 -13.07 24.02 -1.88
N TYR A 297 -12.44 22.85 -1.78
CA TYR A 297 -12.79 21.84 -0.79
C TYR A 297 -12.54 22.34 0.64
N ALA A 298 -11.49 23.08 0.88
CA ALA A 298 -11.16 23.66 2.19
C ALA A 298 -12.12 24.79 2.65
N GLN A 299 -13.02 25.28 1.78
CA GLN A 299 -14.05 26.27 2.13
C GLN A 299 -15.29 25.63 2.76
N GLY A 300 -15.50 24.31 2.54
CA GLY A 300 -16.62 23.56 3.12
C GLY A 300 -16.26 22.90 4.45
N GLU A 301 -17.28 22.39 5.13
CA GLU A 301 -17.11 21.52 6.30
C GLU A 301 -17.09 20.06 5.84
N HIS A 302 -15.90 19.47 5.78
CA HIS A 302 -15.68 18.13 5.29
C HIS A 302 -15.04 17.24 6.33
N THR A 303 -15.29 15.94 6.20
CA THR A 303 -14.74 14.92 7.08
C THR A 303 -13.82 13.95 6.37
N MET A 304 -13.95 13.82 5.05
CA MET A 304 -13.17 12.93 4.21
C MET A 304 -11.80 13.55 3.90
N ASP A 305 -10.74 12.76 4.05
CA ASP A 305 -9.40 13.16 3.63
C ASP A 305 -9.30 13.21 2.09
N LEU A 306 -8.65 14.26 1.58
CA LEU A 306 -8.48 14.44 0.15
C LEU A 306 -6.99 14.37 -0.22
N THR A 307 -6.60 13.20 -0.71
CA THR A 307 -5.24 12.95 -1.20
C THR A 307 -5.15 13.22 -2.70
N ILE A 308 -4.21 14.06 -3.11
CA ILE A 308 -3.83 14.24 -4.51
C ILE A 308 -2.40 13.74 -4.69
N TRP A 309 -2.24 12.72 -5.51
CA TRP A 309 -0.97 12.02 -5.67
C TRP A 309 0.14 12.95 -6.17
N GLN A 310 1.32 12.88 -5.57
CA GLN A 310 2.46 13.76 -5.77
C GLN A 310 2.25 15.24 -5.40
N PHE A 311 1.07 15.60 -4.92
CA PHE A 311 0.74 16.93 -4.44
C PHE A 311 0.72 16.96 -2.91
N GLY A 312 -0.18 16.22 -2.30
CA GLY A 312 -0.27 16.08 -0.84
C GLY A 312 -1.59 15.46 -0.38
N THR A 313 -1.81 15.46 0.93
CA THR A 313 -3.08 15.08 1.55
C THR A 313 -3.60 16.22 2.40
N LEU A 314 -4.83 16.61 2.17
CA LEU A 314 -5.58 17.57 2.98
C LEU A 314 -6.40 16.80 4.02
N TYR A 315 -6.28 17.18 5.29
CA TYR A 315 -7.00 16.61 6.44
C TYR A 315 -7.97 17.66 7.01
N PRO A 316 -9.21 17.73 6.52
CA PRO A 316 -10.15 18.79 6.90
C PRO A 316 -10.48 18.82 8.39
N ARG A 317 -10.72 17.65 9.01
CA ARG A 317 -11.05 17.54 10.44
C ARG A 317 -9.96 18.12 11.34
N SER A 318 -8.71 17.91 10.99
CA SER A 318 -7.55 18.31 11.79
C SER A 318 -6.92 19.63 11.33
N ARG A 319 -7.42 20.21 10.26
CA ARG A 319 -6.98 21.47 9.64
C ARG A 319 -5.47 21.53 9.40
N PHE A 320 -4.93 20.44 8.86
CA PHE A 320 -3.55 20.40 8.38
C PHE A 320 -3.47 19.74 7.00
N TYR A 321 -2.32 19.87 6.36
CA TYR A 321 -2.02 19.15 5.13
C TYR A 321 -0.58 18.65 5.12
N THR A 322 -0.34 17.61 4.35
CA THR A 322 1.00 17.08 4.12
C THR A 322 1.42 17.33 2.68
N LEU A 323 2.68 17.72 2.48
CA LEU A 323 3.29 17.91 1.16
C LEU A 323 4.28 16.81 0.81
N THR A 324 4.17 15.68 1.45
CA THR A 324 5.13 14.60 1.24
C THR A 324 5.10 14.12 -0.19
N ALA A 325 6.30 13.94 -0.74
CA ALA A 325 6.49 13.06 -1.85
C ALA A 325 6.02 11.66 -1.45
N VAL A 326 5.50 10.92 -2.41
CA VAL A 326 5.17 9.51 -2.22
C VAL A 326 6.37 8.81 -1.58
N ASN A 327 6.20 8.29 -0.35
CA ASN A 327 7.20 7.52 0.39
C ASN A 327 8.46 8.29 0.86
N SER A 328 8.40 9.58 1.07
CA SER A 328 9.54 10.34 1.58
C SER A 328 9.74 10.21 3.09
N CYS A 329 11.00 10.27 3.52
CA CYS A 329 11.38 10.52 4.90
C CYS A 329 11.52 12.04 5.07
N ALA A 330 10.44 12.81 4.93
CA ALA A 330 10.49 14.25 4.98
C ALA A 330 11.14 14.74 6.30
N GLY A 331 12.04 15.71 6.19
CA GLY A 331 12.69 16.35 7.32
C GLY A 331 13.98 15.71 7.81
N GLU A 332 14.30 14.46 7.40
CA GLU A 332 15.59 13.84 7.73
C GLU A 332 16.19 13.13 6.51
N TYR A 333 17.14 13.77 5.86
CA TYR A 333 17.97 13.11 4.85
C TYR A 333 18.85 12.04 5.51
N ARG A 334 18.63 10.80 5.13
CA ARG A 334 19.49 9.68 5.49
C ARG A 334 19.97 9.02 4.20
N SER A 335 21.26 9.09 3.92
CA SER A 335 21.84 8.50 2.71
C SER A 335 21.51 7.01 2.56
N SER A 336 21.41 6.28 3.66
CA SER A 336 21.05 4.86 3.71
C SER A 336 19.54 4.58 3.58
N ALA A 337 18.68 5.60 3.63
CA ALA A 337 17.24 5.39 3.48
C ALA A 337 16.91 4.93 2.05
N PRO A 338 15.93 4.03 1.86
CA PRO A 338 15.53 3.60 0.53
C PRO A 338 14.91 4.74 -0.26
N VAL A 339 15.15 4.78 -1.56
CA VAL A 339 14.55 5.79 -2.47
C VAL A 339 13.04 5.76 -2.49
N CYS A 340 12.44 4.63 -2.11
CA CYS A 340 11.00 4.47 -1.99
C CYS A 340 10.67 3.54 -0.82
N LYS A 341 10.03 4.07 0.22
CA LYS A 341 9.58 3.26 1.36
C LYS A 341 8.55 2.19 0.94
N GLY A 342 7.67 2.52 -0.02
CA GLY A 342 6.69 1.58 -0.55
C GLY A 342 7.35 0.35 -1.15
N ASN A 343 8.32 0.55 -2.04
CA ASN A 343 9.05 -0.56 -2.67
C ASN A 343 9.78 -1.43 -1.65
N ARG A 344 10.38 -0.80 -0.62
CA ARG A 344 11.13 -1.52 0.40
C ARG A 344 10.24 -2.19 1.44
N GLY A 345 9.04 -1.67 1.68
CA GLY A 345 8.10 -2.18 2.68
C GLY A 345 7.02 -3.12 2.13
N MET A 346 6.97 -3.34 0.81
CA MET A 346 5.92 -4.14 0.18
C MET A 346 6.45 -4.87 -1.06
N VAL A 347 6.27 -6.19 -1.09
CA VAL A 347 6.58 -7.00 -2.28
C VAL A 347 5.39 -6.93 -3.23
N ALA A 348 5.59 -6.48 -4.46
CA ALA A 348 4.54 -6.54 -5.49
C ALA A 348 4.67 -7.83 -6.31
N VAL A 349 3.63 -8.65 -6.29
CA VAL A 349 3.58 -9.96 -6.98
C VAL A 349 2.43 -9.94 -7.98
N ALA A 350 2.76 -10.15 -9.25
CA ALA A 350 1.79 -10.17 -10.34
C ALA A 350 1.05 -11.51 -10.48
N ALA A 351 0.02 -11.54 -11.30
CA ALA A 351 -0.78 -12.74 -11.56
C ALA A 351 0.02 -13.88 -12.23
N ASN A 352 1.05 -13.55 -13.01
CA ASN A 352 1.99 -14.51 -13.60
C ASN A 352 3.12 -14.95 -12.66
N GLY A 353 3.15 -14.42 -11.42
CA GLY A 353 4.16 -14.71 -10.42
C GLY A 353 5.39 -13.79 -10.44
N ASN A 354 5.55 -12.93 -11.45
CA ASN A 354 6.67 -12.01 -11.49
C ASN A 354 6.61 -11.01 -10.33
N VAL A 355 7.78 -10.68 -9.77
CA VAL A 355 7.92 -9.70 -8.70
C VAL A 355 8.43 -8.37 -9.24
N PHE A 356 7.89 -7.28 -8.71
CA PHE A 356 8.23 -5.92 -9.12
C PHE A 356 8.46 -5.02 -7.91
N PRO A 357 9.17 -3.91 -8.06
CA PRO A 357 9.28 -2.89 -7.01
C PRO A 357 7.91 -2.31 -6.63
N CYS A 358 7.05 -2.07 -7.62
CA CYS A 358 5.63 -1.76 -7.45
C CYS A 358 4.86 -2.07 -8.75
N HIS A 359 3.54 -2.22 -8.65
CA HIS A 359 2.72 -2.51 -9.85
C HIS A 359 2.75 -1.40 -10.92
N GLN A 360 3.04 -0.16 -10.56
CA GLN A 360 3.18 0.92 -11.55
C GLN A 360 4.40 0.72 -12.47
N MET A 361 5.38 -0.08 -12.05
CA MET A 361 6.55 -0.42 -12.84
C MET A 361 6.38 -1.72 -13.65
N SER A 362 5.35 -2.51 -13.35
CA SER A 362 5.18 -3.84 -13.97
C SER A 362 5.15 -3.79 -15.50
N GLY A 363 4.41 -2.84 -16.07
CA GLY A 363 4.32 -2.68 -17.52
C GLY A 363 5.68 -2.41 -18.19
N TYR A 364 6.53 -1.60 -17.54
CA TYR A 364 7.86 -1.31 -18.05
C TYR A 364 8.73 -2.58 -18.07
N TYR A 365 8.81 -3.27 -16.93
CA TYR A 365 9.63 -4.50 -16.82
C TYR A 365 9.16 -5.61 -17.75
N GLU A 366 7.84 -5.82 -17.87
CA GLU A 366 7.29 -6.84 -18.77
C GLU A 366 7.58 -6.51 -20.25
N GLN A 367 7.47 -5.24 -20.66
CA GLN A 367 7.73 -4.83 -22.03
C GLN A 367 9.23 -4.95 -22.42
N HIS A 368 10.13 -4.77 -21.46
CA HIS A 368 11.59 -4.87 -21.71
C HIS A 368 12.13 -6.27 -21.44
N GLY A 369 11.30 -7.20 -20.92
CA GLY A 369 11.75 -8.55 -20.58
C GLY A 369 12.63 -8.62 -19.32
N ASP A 370 12.67 -7.57 -18.53
CA ASP A 370 13.48 -7.46 -17.32
C ASP A 370 12.80 -8.17 -16.15
N ILE A 371 12.99 -9.47 -16.02
CA ILE A 371 12.41 -10.28 -14.95
C ILE A 371 13.30 -10.23 -13.72
N LEU A 372 12.82 -9.61 -12.64
CA LEU A 372 13.54 -9.48 -11.36
C LEU A 372 13.46 -10.74 -10.50
N GLY A 373 12.51 -11.62 -10.77
CA GLY A 373 12.25 -12.90 -10.11
C GLY A 373 10.80 -13.33 -10.26
N ASN A 374 10.49 -14.59 -9.91
CA ASN A 374 9.16 -15.14 -10.07
C ASN A 374 8.75 -16.03 -8.89
N ALA A 375 7.77 -15.58 -8.11
CA ALA A 375 7.30 -16.24 -6.89
C ALA A 375 6.52 -17.57 -7.12
N LYS A 376 6.16 -17.91 -8.36
CA LYS A 376 5.64 -19.24 -8.71
C LYS A 376 6.74 -20.28 -8.90
N ARG A 377 7.96 -19.83 -9.24
CA ARG A 377 9.09 -20.68 -9.65
C ARG A 377 10.22 -20.72 -8.63
N GLU A 378 10.38 -19.65 -7.86
CA GLU A 378 11.49 -19.44 -6.93
C GLU A 378 10.98 -19.31 -5.50
N PRO A 379 11.71 -19.80 -4.50
CA PRO A 379 11.36 -19.58 -3.10
C PRO A 379 11.33 -18.08 -2.76
N LEU A 380 10.25 -17.64 -2.13
CA LEU A 380 10.10 -16.24 -1.74
C LEU A 380 11.23 -15.76 -0.82
N SER A 381 11.69 -16.61 0.09
CA SER A 381 12.82 -16.32 0.97
C SER A 381 14.11 -16.02 0.19
N GLN A 382 14.35 -16.68 -0.93
CA GLN A 382 15.49 -16.43 -1.79
C GLN A 382 15.36 -15.07 -2.49
N LEU A 383 14.19 -14.77 -3.07
CA LEU A 383 13.91 -13.47 -3.72
C LEU A 383 14.08 -12.29 -2.74
N LEU A 384 13.77 -12.51 -1.47
CA LEU A 384 13.83 -11.48 -0.42
C LEU A 384 15.18 -11.45 0.34
N SER A 385 16.16 -12.26 -0.05
CA SER A 385 17.50 -12.33 0.58
C SER A 385 18.61 -11.79 -0.30
N GLY A 386 18.45 -11.82 -1.63
CA GLY A 386 19.46 -11.37 -2.59
C GLY A 386 18.93 -11.37 -4.01
N GLY A 387 19.81 -10.98 -4.95
CA GLY A 387 19.53 -10.99 -6.38
C GLY A 387 18.82 -9.73 -6.92
N PRO A 388 18.43 -9.75 -8.21
CA PRO A 388 18.01 -8.56 -8.94
C PRO A 388 16.87 -7.80 -8.29
N TYR A 389 15.87 -8.51 -7.76
CA TYR A 389 14.74 -7.87 -7.08
C TYR A 389 15.19 -7.04 -5.86
N LEU A 390 16.04 -7.64 -5.03
CA LEU A 390 16.49 -6.99 -3.80
C LEU A 390 17.42 -5.80 -4.09
N ASP A 391 18.31 -5.94 -5.10
CA ASP A 391 19.18 -4.86 -5.55
C ASP A 391 18.36 -3.68 -6.06
N GLU A 392 17.23 -3.97 -6.71
CA GLU A 392 16.29 -2.96 -7.21
C GLU A 392 15.63 -2.18 -6.08
N VAL A 393 14.99 -2.88 -5.13
CA VAL A 393 14.18 -2.26 -4.07
C VAL A 393 14.98 -1.68 -2.91
N CYS A 394 16.25 -2.09 -2.75
CA CYS A 394 17.14 -1.58 -1.70
C CYS A 394 18.01 -0.40 -2.15
N THR A 395 17.82 0.14 -3.36
CA THR A 395 18.50 1.37 -3.80
C THR A 395 18.26 2.51 -2.81
N THR A 396 19.32 3.24 -2.45
CA THR A 396 19.28 4.26 -1.40
C THR A 396 19.21 5.69 -1.94
N LEU A 397 18.80 6.63 -1.10
CA LEU A 397 18.84 8.07 -1.40
C LEU A 397 20.26 8.56 -1.66
N GLY A 398 21.26 7.98 -1.00
CA GLY A 398 22.67 8.26 -1.26
C GLY A 398 23.05 7.90 -2.69
N THR A 399 22.73 6.67 -3.12
CA THR A 399 22.96 6.22 -4.49
C THR A 399 22.25 7.10 -5.52
N LEU A 400 20.99 7.49 -5.25
CA LEU A 400 20.28 8.40 -6.14
C LEU A 400 20.98 9.75 -6.25
N ARG A 401 21.43 10.33 -5.12
CA ARG A 401 22.10 11.63 -5.08
C ARG A 401 23.45 11.60 -5.80
N GLU A 402 24.20 10.52 -5.64
CA GLU A 402 25.49 10.33 -6.32
C GLU A 402 25.34 10.21 -7.84
N LYS A 403 24.33 9.48 -8.29
CA LYS A 403 24.13 9.20 -9.73
C LYS A 403 23.33 10.27 -10.46
N ASN A 404 22.53 11.05 -9.77
CA ASN A 404 21.65 12.06 -10.36
C ASN A 404 22.13 13.48 -10.00
N THR A 405 22.86 14.13 -10.89
CA THR A 405 23.48 15.45 -10.68
C THR A 405 22.46 16.56 -10.38
N LYS A 406 21.24 16.50 -10.97
CA LYS A 406 20.18 17.44 -10.66
C LYS A 406 19.70 17.29 -9.22
N CYS A 407 19.51 16.06 -8.75
CA CYS A 407 19.15 15.78 -7.37
C CYS A 407 20.28 16.14 -6.38
N ALA A 408 21.54 15.92 -6.76
CA ALA A 408 22.71 16.24 -5.93
C ALA A 408 22.78 17.73 -5.55
N GLY A 409 22.48 18.63 -6.49
CA GLY A 409 22.50 20.09 -6.30
C GLY A 409 21.14 20.70 -5.92
N CYS A 410 20.09 19.91 -5.69
CA CYS A 410 18.75 20.43 -5.49
C CYS A 410 18.52 20.89 -4.04
N ALA A 411 18.13 22.16 -3.85
CA ALA A 411 17.77 22.70 -2.55
C ALA A 411 16.55 22.02 -1.88
N TYR A 412 15.69 21.38 -2.67
CA TYR A 412 14.49 20.69 -2.19
C TYR A 412 14.68 19.19 -2.00
N PHE A 413 15.90 18.65 -2.19
CA PHE A 413 16.13 17.21 -2.17
C PHE A 413 15.67 16.54 -0.88
N GLU A 414 15.91 17.17 0.27
CA GLU A 414 15.54 16.63 1.58
C GLU A 414 14.01 16.56 1.82
N LEU A 415 13.26 17.41 1.15
CA LEU A 415 11.78 17.38 1.15
C LEU A 415 11.23 16.49 0.05
N CYS A 416 11.87 16.46 -1.12
CA CYS A 416 11.45 15.75 -2.32
C CYS A 416 11.83 14.27 -2.30
N ASN A 417 13.05 13.96 -1.80
CA ASN A 417 13.66 12.61 -1.84
C ASN A 417 13.65 11.98 -3.25
N GLY A 418 13.81 12.82 -4.28
CA GLY A 418 13.88 12.39 -5.66
C GLY A 418 12.54 12.07 -6.33
N GLY A 419 11.41 12.15 -5.62
CA GLY A 419 10.07 11.89 -6.18
C GLY A 419 9.77 10.39 -6.41
N CYS A 420 8.87 10.09 -7.33
CA CYS A 420 8.43 8.73 -7.64
C CYS A 420 9.34 8.03 -8.65
N ARG A 421 9.90 6.90 -8.27
CA ARG A 421 10.80 6.12 -9.16
C ARG A 421 10.07 5.49 -10.35
N ALA A 422 8.78 5.19 -10.21
CA ALA A 422 7.98 4.70 -11.34
C ALA A 422 7.77 5.79 -12.41
N VAL A 423 7.57 7.04 -12.00
CA VAL A 423 7.49 8.17 -12.93
C VAL A 423 8.84 8.45 -13.58
N ALA A 424 9.92 8.44 -12.81
CA ALA A 424 11.27 8.58 -13.34
C ALA A 424 11.54 7.51 -14.40
N LEU A 425 11.33 6.24 -14.07
CA LEU A 425 11.52 5.11 -14.99
C LEU A 425 10.67 5.24 -16.27
N ALA A 426 9.39 5.51 -16.13
CA ALA A 426 8.47 5.60 -17.27
C ALA A 426 8.80 6.75 -18.24
N LEU A 427 9.31 7.88 -17.72
CA LEU A 427 9.56 9.08 -18.54
C LEU A 427 11.02 9.25 -18.97
N THR A 428 11.98 8.59 -18.31
CA THR A 428 13.40 8.74 -18.62
C THR A 428 14.09 7.42 -19.01
N GLY A 429 13.41 6.30 -18.83
CA GLY A 429 14.00 4.96 -18.99
C GLY A 429 14.98 4.58 -17.87
N ASP A 430 15.13 5.42 -16.83
CA ASP A 430 16.05 5.19 -15.72
C ASP A 430 15.35 5.45 -14.39
N LYS A 431 15.31 4.44 -13.52
CA LYS A 431 14.76 4.57 -12.15
C LYS A 431 15.50 5.58 -11.29
N LEU A 432 16.79 5.85 -11.58
CA LEU A 432 17.58 6.88 -10.90
C LEU A 432 17.55 8.22 -11.64
N GLY A 433 16.81 8.30 -12.74
CA GLY A 433 16.53 9.52 -13.48
C GLY A 433 15.74 10.54 -12.65
N VAL A 434 15.57 11.69 -13.23
CA VAL A 434 14.73 12.76 -12.64
C VAL A 434 13.26 12.37 -12.69
N ASP A 435 12.54 12.58 -11.60
CA ASP A 435 11.07 12.65 -11.66
C ASP A 435 10.66 14.07 -12.09
N PRO A 436 10.26 14.29 -13.35
CA PRO A 436 9.98 15.64 -13.86
C PRO A 436 8.74 16.25 -13.20
N SER A 437 7.79 15.42 -12.75
CA SER A 437 6.58 15.93 -12.09
C SER A 437 6.91 16.54 -10.72
N LYS A 438 7.73 15.88 -9.91
CA LYS A 438 8.15 16.43 -8.61
C LYS A 438 9.11 17.61 -8.76
N CYS A 439 10.00 17.60 -9.74
CA CYS A 439 10.79 18.78 -10.05
C CYS A 439 9.91 19.99 -10.37
N LEU A 440 8.92 19.83 -11.24
CA LEU A 440 7.96 20.88 -11.58
C LEU A 440 7.23 21.42 -10.34
N PHE A 441 6.77 20.53 -9.45
CA PHE A 441 6.07 20.90 -8.22
C PHE A 441 6.91 21.90 -7.37
N TRP A 442 8.19 21.57 -7.15
CA TRP A 442 9.07 22.40 -6.33
C TRP A 442 9.55 23.65 -7.08
N GLU A 443 9.98 23.54 -8.34
CA GLU A 443 10.49 24.62 -9.17
C GLU A 443 9.45 25.70 -9.44
N ARG A 444 8.17 25.31 -9.63
CA ARG A 444 7.03 26.23 -9.82
C ARG A 444 6.44 26.73 -8.50
N GLY A 445 7.01 26.34 -7.36
CA GLY A 445 6.64 26.83 -6.03
C GLY A 445 5.22 26.44 -5.58
N TYR A 446 4.71 25.27 -6.00
CA TYR A 446 3.36 24.83 -5.60
C TYR A 446 3.21 24.74 -4.09
N HIS A 447 4.24 24.33 -3.35
CA HIS A 447 4.23 24.34 -1.88
C HIS A 447 3.93 25.73 -1.29
N LYS A 448 4.49 26.82 -1.86
CA LYS A 448 4.21 28.21 -1.44
C LYS A 448 2.81 28.66 -1.86
N LYS A 449 2.36 28.25 -3.05
CA LYS A 449 0.98 28.55 -3.52
C LYS A 449 -0.05 27.93 -2.59
N ILE A 450 0.15 26.68 -2.15
CA ILE A 450 -0.71 25.98 -1.19
C ILE A 450 -0.75 26.74 0.13
N GLU A 451 0.40 27.07 0.70
CA GLU A 451 0.51 27.81 1.96
C GLU A 451 -0.25 29.14 1.88
N ALA A 452 -0.10 29.88 0.80
CA ALA A 452 -0.79 31.15 0.59
C ALA A 452 -2.31 31.01 0.44
N LEU A 453 -2.79 29.91 -0.16
CA LEU A 453 -4.23 29.67 -0.40
C LEU A 453 -4.96 29.04 0.77
N LEU A 454 -4.23 28.37 1.67
CA LEU A 454 -4.80 27.66 2.83
C LEU A 454 -4.26 28.19 4.16
N PRO A 455 -4.36 29.50 4.46
CA PRO A 455 -3.77 30.08 5.66
C PRO A 455 -4.40 29.58 6.96
N GLN A 456 -5.60 28.97 6.89
CA GLN A 456 -6.30 28.33 8.00
C GLN A 456 -5.82 26.90 8.28
N TYR A 457 -4.97 26.32 7.43
CA TYR A 457 -4.38 25.00 7.59
C TYR A 457 -2.89 25.14 7.89
N HIS A 458 -2.34 24.25 8.67
CA HIS A 458 -0.90 24.20 8.89
C HIS A 458 -0.24 23.07 8.09
N THR A 459 0.99 23.31 7.65
CA THR A 459 1.78 22.30 6.93
C THR A 459 2.41 21.34 7.94
N VAL A 460 2.26 20.04 7.68
CA VAL A 460 3.02 19.01 8.37
C VAL A 460 3.92 18.31 7.35
N TYR A 461 5.22 18.41 7.55
CA TYR A 461 6.17 17.62 6.80
C TYR A 461 6.32 16.28 7.53
N THR A 462 5.61 15.27 7.08
CA THR A 462 5.66 13.96 7.69
C THR A 462 6.62 13.06 6.92
N GLY A 463 7.60 12.53 7.62
CA GLY A 463 8.15 11.24 7.29
C GLY A 463 7.15 10.17 7.74
N LEU A 464 6.24 9.79 6.87
CA LEU A 464 5.35 8.64 7.11
C LEU A 464 6.10 7.34 6.93
#